data_10344ba68b09f08bf88ec90f87365104
#
_entry.id   10344ba68b09f08bf88ec90f87365104
#
_cell.length_a   1.000
_cell.length_b   1.000
_cell.length_c   1.000
_cell.angle_alpha   90.00
_cell.angle_beta   90.00
_cell.angle_gamma   90.00
#
_symmetry.space_group_name_H-M   'P 1'
#
loop_
_entity.id
_entity.type
_entity.pdbx_description
1 polymer ?
#
loop_
_entity_poly.entity_id
_entity_poly.type
_entity_poly.pdbx_seq_one_letter_code
_entity_poly.pdbx_strand_id
1 'polypeptide(L)'
;MALPSGLKSTLVALKWVIFAIIIYFFVLPLIPGFGKAFSELAKVRPSLLVLGLGLEFAALFAYSLLTHVALGDSRHSISIWRLFRIQLSTKSVSNVLPAGSAASSALGFKLLTSSGVPGPDAGFALATAGLGSAVVLNLILWVGLIASIPGQGVNAAYGSAARVG
;
A
#
# COMPACT_ATOMS: atom_id res chain seq x y z
N MET A 1 -34.90 -16.16 -9.05
CA MET A 1 -34.74 -17.37 -8.23
C MET A 1 -34.42 -16.91 -6.80
N ALA A 2 -35.37 -16.96 -5.86
CA ALA A 2 -35.15 -16.49 -4.50
C ALA A 2 -34.45 -17.59 -3.70
N LEU A 3 -33.30 -17.25 -3.09
CA LEU A 3 -32.57 -18.17 -2.21
C LEU A 3 -33.45 -18.55 -1.00
N PRO A 4 -33.50 -19.84 -0.61
CA PRO A 4 -34.27 -20.29 0.54
C PRO A 4 -33.82 -19.57 1.82
N SER A 5 -34.77 -19.26 2.70
CA SER A 5 -34.56 -18.46 3.93
C SER A 5 -33.46 -19.02 4.86
N GLY A 6 -33.27 -20.34 4.88
CA GLY A 6 -32.19 -20.98 5.63
C GLY A 6 -30.79 -20.67 5.10
N LEU A 7 -30.62 -20.51 3.78
CA LEU A 7 -29.32 -20.19 3.17
C LEU A 7 -28.90 -18.75 3.46
N LYS A 8 -29.84 -17.83 3.58
CA LYS A 8 -29.57 -16.43 3.96
C LYS A 8 -29.09 -16.32 5.41
N SER A 9 -29.69 -17.10 6.29
CA SER A 9 -29.30 -17.15 7.70
C SER A 9 -27.91 -17.72 7.91
N THR A 10 -27.56 -18.81 7.20
CA THR A 10 -26.20 -19.39 7.26
C THR A 10 -25.15 -18.49 6.66
N LEU A 11 -25.43 -17.77 5.57
CA LEU A 11 -24.52 -16.79 5.00
C LEU A 11 -24.27 -15.59 5.92
N VAL A 12 -25.30 -15.14 6.63
CA VAL A 12 -25.15 -14.07 7.63
C VAL A 12 -24.36 -14.55 8.84
N ALA A 13 -24.61 -15.76 9.34
CA ALA A 13 -23.81 -16.35 10.41
C ALA A 13 -22.34 -16.54 10.01
N LEU A 14 -22.10 -17.05 8.80
CA LEU A 14 -20.73 -17.21 8.25
C LEU A 14 -20.00 -15.86 8.16
N LYS A 15 -20.68 -14.81 7.71
CA LYS A 15 -20.12 -13.44 7.66
C LYS A 15 -19.70 -12.96 9.05
N TRP A 16 -20.50 -13.18 10.06
CA TRP A 16 -20.19 -12.79 11.45
C TRP A 16 -19.06 -13.61 12.04
N VAL A 17 -18.99 -14.91 11.73
CA VAL A 17 -17.88 -15.78 12.14
C VAL A 17 -16.57 -15.33 11.50
N ILE A 18 -16.57 -15.08 10.19
CA ILE A 18 -15.38 -14.56 9.50
C ILE A 18 -14.95 -13.19 10.07
N PHE A 19 -15.91 -12.31 10.34
CA PHE A 19 -15.63 -11.01 10.94
C PHE A 19 -15.03 -11.15 12.36
N ALA A 20 -15.57 -12.05 13.18
CA ALA A 20 -15.04 -12.34 14.51
C ALA A 20 -13.61 -12.93 14.45
N ILE A 21 -13.35 -13.82 13.51
CA ILE A 21 -12.02 -14.39 13.27
C ILE A 21 -11.02 -13.29 12.87
N ILE A 22 -11.40 -12.38 11.98
CA ILE A 22 -10.57 -11.26 11.57
C ILE A 22 -10.27 -10.35 12.77
N ILE A 23 -11.28 -10.01 13.58
CA ILE A 23 -11.06 -9.21 14.79
C ILE A 23 -10.15 -9.94 15.78
N TYR A 24 -10.37 -11.21 16.02
CA TYR A 24 -9.58 -11.99 16.97
C TYR A 24 -8.12 -12.11 16.54
N PHE A 25 -7.85 -12.45 15.29
CA PHE A 25 -6.49 -12.67 14.81
C PHE A 25 -5.74 -11.40 14.41
N PHE A 26 -6.44 -10.34 13.98
CA PHE A 26 -5.80 -9.11 13.50
C PHE A 26 -5.88 -7.96 14.50
N VAL A 27 -7.00 -7.79 15.18
CA VAL A 27 -7.19 -6.62 16.07
C VAL A 27 -6.67 -6.90 17.47
N LEU A 28 -6.92 -8.08 18.01
CA LEU A 28 -6.49 -8.42 19.39
C LEU A 28 -4.97 -8.37 19.58
N PRO A 29 -4.13 -8.91 18.67
CA PRO A 29 -2.68 -8.82 18.81
C PRO A 29 -2.13 -7.41 18.63
N LEU A 30 -2.89 -6.50 17.98
CA LEU A 30 -2.47 -5.11 17.82
C LEU A 30 -2.61 -4.29 19.11
N ILE A 31 -3.57 -4.64 19.98
CA ILE A 31 -3.87 -3.85 21.19
C ILE A 31 -2.65 -3.67 22.11
N PRO A 32 -1.88 -4.71 22.47
CA PRO A 32 -0.68 -4.53 23.29
C PRO A 32 0.43 -3.74 22.58
N GLY A 33 0.48 -3.80 21.23
CA GLY A 33 1.45 -3.08 20.41
C GLY A 33 1.18 -1.57 20.35
N PHE A 34 -0.07 -1.16 20.45
CA PHE A 34 -0.43 0.27 20.40
C PHE A 34 0.19 1.07 21.55
N GLY A 35 0.18 0.56 22.78
CA GLY A 35 0.79 1.25 23.92
C GLY A 35 2.29 1.45 23.75
N LYS A 36 3.01 0.43 23.24
CA LYS A 36 4.44 0.54 22.91
C LYS A 36 4.68 1.49 21.74
N ALA A 37 3.88 1.40 20.68
CA ALA A 37 3.99 2.28 19.52
C ALA A 37 3.79 3.74 19.91
N PHE A 38 2.80 4.06 20.73
CA PHE A 38 2.60 5.42 21.23
C PHE A 38 3.75 5.92 22.11
N SER A 39 4.30 5.08 22.98
CA SER A 39 5.43 5.44 23.82
C SER A 39 6.71 5.68 23.01
N GLU A 40 6.93 4.90 21.96
CA GLU A 40 8.06 5.12 21.03
C GLU A 40 7.85 6.37 20.17
N LEU A 41 6.60 6.60 19.69
CA LEU A 41 6.27 7.81 18.96
C LEU A 41 6.48 9.09 19.76
N ALA A 42 6.17 9.04 21.06
CA ALA A 42 6.40 10.17 21.98
C ALA A 42 7.88 10.51 22.17
N LYS A 43 8.79 9.58 21.92
CA LYS A 43 10.25 9.79 21.96
C LYS A 43 10.79 10.44 20.68
N VAL A 44 10.04 10.36 19.58
CA VAL A 44 10.45 10.91 18.28
C VAL A 44 10.33 12.43 18.31
N ARG A 45 11.35 13.13 17.84
CA ARG A 45 11.31 14.59 17.72
C ARG A 45 10.15 15.01 16.80
N PRO A 46 9.28 15.94 17.21
CA PRO A 46 8.13 16.37 16.40
C PRO A 46 8.52 16.83 14.99
N SER A 47 9.69 17.44 14.83
CA SER A 47 10.21 17.85 13.52
C SER A 47 10.42 16.69 12.56
N LEU A 48 10.84 15.52 13.06
CA LEU A 48 11.00 14.32 12.22
C LEU A 48 9.66 13.72 11.81
N LEU A 49 8.65 13.82 12.66
CA LEU A 49 7.28 13.39 12.31
C LEU A 49 6.70 14.29 11.22
N VAL A 50 6.85 15.61 11.33
CA VAL A 50 6.40 16.56 10.31
C VAL A 50 7.15 16.33 8.99
N LEU A 51 8.47 16.13 9.07
CA LEU A 51 9.28 15.82 7.88
C LEU A 51 8.83 14.51 7.22
N GLY A 52 8.64 13.43 7.99
CA GLY A 52 8.16 12.15 7.50
C GLY A 52 6.80 12.25 6.84
N LEU A 53 5.86 12.96 7.46
CA LEU A 53 4.55 13.21 6.89
C LEU A 53 4.64 14.03 5.60
N GLY A 54 5.46 15.05 5.56
CA GLY A 54 5.71 15.86 4.36
C GLY A 54 6.29 15.04 3.21
N LEU A 55 7.25 14.15 3.51
CA LEU A 55 7.83 13.23 2.52
C LEU A 55 6.81 12.22 1.99
N GLU A 56 5.92 11.69 2.84
CA GLU A 56 4.85 10.79 2.40
C GLU A 56 3.87 11.49 1.46
N PHE A 57 3.46 12.73 1.78
CA PHE A 57 2.63 13.53 0.87
C PHE A 57 3.35 13.83 -0.45
N ALA A 58 4.63 14.16 -0.41
CA ALA A 58 5.44 14.40 -1.61
C ALA A 58 5.55 13.13 -2.46
N ALA A 59 5.75 11.97 -1.86
CA ALA A 59 5.80 10.68 -2.55
C ALA A 59 4.47 10.34 -3.22
N LEU A 60 3.34 10.53 -2.52
CA LEU A 60 2.01 10.32 -3.09
C LEU A 60 1.72 11.29 -4.25
N PHE A 61 2.17 12.53 -4.13
CA PHE A 61 2.04 13.52 -5.19
C PHE A 61 2.90 13.15 -6.41
N ALA A 62 4.15 12.75 -6.21
CA ALA A 62 5.04 12.26 -7.26
C ALA A 62 4.46 11.03 -7.97
N TYR A 63 3.86 10.09 -7.21
CA TYR A 63 3.17 8.94 -7.79
C TYR A 63 1.94 9.35 -8.61
N SER A 64 1.22 10.39 -8.18
CA SER A 64 0.10 10.96 -8.95
C SER A 64 0.57 11.60 -10.25
N LEU A 65 1.73 12.29 -10.25
CA LEU A 65 2.38 12.82 -11.45
C LEU A 65 2.77 11.71 -12.41
N LEU A 66 3.40 10.65 -11.90
CA LEU A 66 3.79 9.48 -12.70
C LEU A 66 2.57 8.85 -13.38
N THR A 67 1.49 8.63 -12.61
CA THR A 67 0.23 8.11 -13.15
C THR A 67 -0.36 9.04 -14.20
N HIS A 68 -0.32 10.36 -13.97
CA HIS A 68 -0.81 11.36 -14.92
C HIS A 68 -0.04 11.34 -16.25
N VAL A 69 1.28 11.21 -16.19
CA VAL A 69 2.12 11.08 -17.38
C VAL A 69 1.87 9.74 -18.10
N ALA A 70 1.72 8.66 -17.35
CA ALA A 70 1.44 7.33 -17.89
C ALA A 70 0.07 7.21 -18.59
N LEU A 71 -0.88 8.11 -18.32
CA LEU A 71 -2.16 8.18 -19.03
C LEU A 71 -2.03 8.69 -20.48
N GLY A 72 -0.86 9.19 -20.90
CA GLY A 72 -0.67 9.69 -22.27
C GLY A 72 -1.68 10.77 -22.66
N ASP A 73 -2.38 10.56 -23.76
CA ASP A 73 -3.37 11.52 -24.25
C ASP A 73 -4.62 11.61 -23.37
N SER A 74 -4.96 10.54 -22.64
CA SER A 74 -6.09 10.50 -21.70
C SER A 74 -5.86 11.34 -20.43
N ARG A 75 -4.64 11.87 -20.20
CA ARG A 75 -4.34 12.77 -19.08
C ARG A 75 -5.21 14.03 -19.04
N HIS A 76 -5.69 14.49 -20.21
CA HIS A 76 -6.56 15.67 -20.31
C HIS A 76 -7.95 15.44 -19.70
N SER A 77 -8.37 14.19 -19.53
CA SER A 77 -9.65 13.81 -18.93
C SER A 77 -9.70 13.95 -17.41
N ILE A 78 -8.54 14.04 -16.76
CA ILE A 78 -8.45 14.03 -15.30
C ILE A 78 -7.41 15.01 -14.77
N SER A 79 -7.77 15.80 -13.77
CA SER A 79 -6.83 16.72 -13.13
C SER A 79 -5.90 15.99 -12.17
N ILE A 80 -4.69 16.54 -11.97
CA ILE A 80 -3.69 15.98 -11.06
C ILE A 80 -4.19 15.91 -9.61
N TRP A 81 -4.98 16.90 -9.18
CA TRP A 81 -5.59 16.91 -7.85
C TRP A 81 -6.61 15.80 -7.66
N ARG A 82 -7.34 15.44 -8.72
CA ARG A 82 -8.26 14.31 -8.69
C ARG A 82 -7.50 12.99 -8.61
N LEU A 83 -6.39 12.86 -9.35
CA LEU A 83 -5.48 11.72 -9.23
C LEU A 83 -4.89 11.60 -7.82
N PHE A 84 -4.42 12.71 -7.24
CA PHE A 84 -3.90 12.71 -5.88
C PHE A 84 -4.94 12.24 -4.86
N ARG A 85 -6.20 12.70 -4.98
CA ARG A 85 -7.29 12.21 -4.12
C ARG A 85 -7.59 10.72 -4.33
N ILE A 86 -7.50 10.22 -5.56
CA ILE A 86 -7.63 8.80 -5.87
C ILE A 86 -6.50 8.01 -5.19
N GLN A 87 -5.26 8.49 -5.26
CA GLN A 87 -4.11 7.86 -4.61
C GLN A 87 -4.26 7.81 -3.08
N LEU A 88 -4.71 8.89 -2.46
CA LEU A 88 -5.01 8.90 -1.02
C LEU A 88 -6.06 7.85 -0.65
N SER A 89 -7.14 7.76 -1.43
CA SER A 89 -8.21 6.79 -1.19
C SER A 89 -7.73 5.35 -1.36
N THR A 90 -6.97 5.06 -2.41
CA THR A 90 -6.42 3.71 -2.67
C THR A 90 -5.38 3.32 -1.61
N LYS A 91 -4.52 4.25 -1.19
CA LYS A 91 -3.55 4.03 -0.12
C LYS A 91 -4.24 3.70 1.21
N SER A 92 -5.30 4.44 1.55
CA SER A 92 -6.09 4.16 2.75
C SER A 92 -6.69 2.76 2.74
N VAL A 93 -7.27 2.34 1.60
CA VAL A 93 -7.83 1.00 1.42
C VAL A 93 -6.75 -0.08 1.51
N SER A 94 -5.59 0.17 0.88
CA SER A 94 -4.44 -0.75 0.92
C SER A 94 -3.95 -1.03 2.34
N ASN A 95 -3.98 -0.02 3.21
CA ASN A 95 -3.47 -0.12 4.58
C ASN A 95 -4.48 -0.74 5.56
N VAL A 96 -5.78 -0.67 5.28
CA VAL A 96 -6.83 -1.09 6.22
C VAL A 96 -7.36 -2.49 5.91
N LEU A 97 -7.40 -2.89 4.64
CA LEU A 97 -8.03 -4.15 4.25
C LEU A 97 -7.03 -5.30 4.13
N PRO A 98 -7.38 -6.51 4.61
CA PRO A 98 -6.67 -7.73 4.22
C PRO A 98 -6.72 -7.87 2.69
N ALA A 99 -5.62 -8.25 2.06
CA ALA A 99 -5.46 -8.20 0.58
C ALA A 99 -5.64 -6.78 -0.01
N GLY A 100 -5.32 -5.75 0.76
CA GLY A 100 -5.55 -4.35 0.44
C GLY A 100 -4.90 -3.88 -0.87
N SER A 101 -3.80 -4.51 -1.31
CA SER A 101 -3.17 -4.21 -2.60
C SER A 101 -4.09 -4.52 -3.78
N ALA A 102 -4.76 -5.67 -3.78
CA ALA A 102 -5.71 -6.02 -4.83
C ALA A 102 -6.97 -5.13 -4.78
N ALA A 103 -7.50 -4.91 -3.57
CA ALA A 103 -8.65 -4.04 -3.36
C ALA A 103 -8.37 -2.59 -3.78
N SER A 104 -7.19 -2.06 -3.45
CA SER A 104 -6.77 -0.70 -3.83
C SER A 104 -6.57 -0.55 -5.32
N SER A 105 -6.00 -1.56 -6.01
CA SER A 105 -5.85 -1.56 -7.46
C SER A 105 -7.20 -1.57 -8.18
N ALA A 106 -8.13 -2.42 -7.72
CA ALA A 106 -9.49 -2.46 -8.26
C ALA A 106 -10.24 -1.14 -8.02
N LEU A 107 -10.10 -0.53 -6.83
CA LEU A 107 -10.67 0.77 -6.52
C LEU A 107 -10.04 1.87 -7.39
N GLY A 108 -8.72 1.88 -7.55
CA GLY A 108 -8.01 2.83 -8.39
C GLY A 108 -8.49 2.79 -9.84
N PHE A 109 -8.59 1.58 -10.40
CA PHE A 109 -9.14 1.38 -11.74
C PHE A 109 -10.58 1.90 -11.86
N LYS A 110 -11.44 1.54 -10.92
CA LYS A 110 -12.83 2.01 -10.89
C LYS A 110 -12.93 3.53 -10.80
N LEU A 111 -12.12 4.17 -9.95
CA LEU A 111 -12.15 5.62 -9.76
C LEU A 111 -11.62 6.37 -11.00
N LEU A 112 -10.59 5.83 -11.67
CA LEU A 112 -10.08 6.39 -12.92
C LEU A 112 -11.13 6.30 -14.03
N THR A 113 -11.71 5.13 -14.25
CA THR A 113 -12.73 4.94 -15.29
C THR A 113 -13.99 5.75 -15.03
N SER A 114 -14.44 5.84 -13.77
CA SER A 114 -15.56 6.71 -13.40
C SER A 114 -15.25 8.22 -13.54
N SER A 115 -13.96 8.56 -13.68
CA SER A 115 -13.51 9.93 -13.91
C SER A 115 -13.39 10.28 -15.41
N GLY A 116 -13.79 9.35 -16.31
CA GLY A 116 -13.77 9.55 -17.76
C GLY A 116 -12.51 9.04 -18.45
N VAL A 117 -11.62 8.37 -17.74
CA VAL A 117 -10.44 7.74 -18.34
C VAL A 117 -10.84 6.41 -18.99
N PRO A 118 -10.48 6.15 -20.27
CA PRO A 118 -10.73 4.87 -20.91
C PRO A 118 -10.11 3.71 -20.13
N GLY A 119 -10.80 2.57 -20.07
CA GLY A 119 -10.35 1.40 -19.30
C GLY A 119 -8.94 0.92 -19.65
N PRO A 120 -8.59 0.76 -20.94
CA PRO A 120 -7.23 0.37 -21.33
C PRO A 120 -6.15 1.32 -20.81
N ASP A 121 -6.36 2.63 -20.90
CA ASP A 121 -5.41 3.65 -20.46
C ASP A 121 -5.29 3.68 -18.94
N ALA A 122 -6.41 3.55 -18.22
CA ALA A 122 -6.42 3.42 -16.77
C ALA A 122 -5.64 2.18 -16.30
N GLY A 123 -5.85 1.03 -16.96
CA GLY A 123 -5.14 -0.21 -16.68
C GLY A 123 -3.63 -0.09 -16.95
N PHE A 124 -3.28 0.46 -18.11
CA PHE A 124 -1.88 0.69 -18.48
C PHE A 124 -1.17 1.65 -17.52
N ALA A 125 -1.80 2.76 -17.18
CA ALA A 125 -1.23 3.75 -16.27
C ALA A 125 -1.00 3.18 -14.86
N LEU A 126 -1.94 2.42 -14.31
CA LEU A 126 -1.79 1.77 -13.00
C LEU A 126 -0.72 0.69 -13.03
N ALA A 127 -0.66 -0.14 -14.08
CA ALA A 127 0.37 -1.17 -14.23
C ALA A 127 1.77 -0.53 -14.37
N THR A 128 1.92 0.48 -15.20
CA THR A 128 3.19 1.20 -15.41
C THR A 128 3.66 1.88 -14.13
N ALA A 129 2.77 2.58 -13.42
CA ALA A 129 3.10 3.22 -12.16
C ALA A 129 3.49 2.20 -11.08
N GLY A 130 2.77 1.06 -10.99
CA GLY A 130 3.08 -0.02 -10.06
C GLY A 130 4.43 -0.69 -10.35
N LEU A 131 4.68 -1.07 -11.60
CA LEU A 131 5.95 -1.67 -12.04
C LEU A 131 7.12 -0.70 -11.87
N GLY A 132 6.95 0.56 -12.29
CA GLY A 132 7.97 1.59 -12.12
C GLY A 132 8.34 1.80 -10.65
N SER A 133 7.35 1.85 -9.78
CA SER A 133 7.58 1.94 -8.32
C SER A 133 8.34 0.72 -7.78
N ALA A 134 7.98 -0.49 -8.21
CA ALA A 134 8.67 -1.72 -7.79
C ALA A 134 10.15 -1.74 -8.25
N VAL A 135 10.41 -1.33 -9.48
CA VAL A 135 11.78 -1.23 -10.01
C VAL A 135 12.62 -0.22 -9.21
N VAL A 136 12.09 0.97 -8.97
CA VAL A 136 12.80 2.02 -8.21
C VAL A 136 13.07 1.56 -6.78
N LEU A 137 12.10 0.93 -6.10
CA LEU A 137 12.30 0.41 -4.75
C LEU A 137 13.38 -0.68 -4.70
N ASN A 138 13.40 -1.59 -5.69
CA ASN A 138 14.44 -2.60 -5.80
C ASN A 138 15.82 -1.98 -6.02
N LEU A 139 15.91 -0.98 -6.90
CA LEU A 139 17.19 -0.27 -7.14
C LEU A 139 17.69 0.42 -5.86
N ILE A 140 16.80 1.11 -5.13
CA ILE A 140 17.15 1.75 -3.84
C ILE A 140 17.61 0.72 -2.84
N LEU A 141 16.93 -0.44 -2.75
CA LEU A 141 17.31 -1.54 -1.87
C LEU A 141 18.71 -2.05 -2.22
N TRP A 142 19.00 -2.32 -3.49
CA TRP A 142 20.31 -2.77 -3.94
C TRP A 142 21.42 -1.75 -3.66
N VAL A 143 21.17 -0.49 -3.96
CA VAL A 143 22.12 0.59 -3.66
C VAL A 143 22.35 0.71 -2.15
N GLY A 144 21.29 0.64 -1.34
CA GLY A 144 21.37 0.65 0.12
C GLY A 144 22.17 -0.53 0.68
N LEU A 145 21.95 -1.74 0.14
CA LEU A 145 22.71 -2.93 0.52
C LEU A 145 24.19 -2.78 0.18
N ILE A 146 24.50 -2.38 -1.05
CA ILE A 146 25.89 -2.19 -1.49
C ILE A 146 26.60 -1.11 -0.65
N ALA A 147 25.91 0.00 -0.35
CA ALA A 147 26.46 1.07 0.46
C ALA A 147 26.65 0.68 1.94
N SER A 148 25.85 -0.27 2.46
CA SER A 148 25.95 -0.73 3.85
C SER A 148 27.06 -1.74 4.09
N ILE A 149 27.52 -2.47 3.05
CA ILE A 149 28.57 -3.51 3.17
C ILE A 149 29.89 -2.94 3.72
N PRO A 150 30.41 -1.79 3.28
CA PRO A 150 31.67 -1.27 3.81
C PRO A 150 31.60 -0.75 5.26
N GLY A 151 30.41 -0.41 5.76
CA GLY A 151 30.22 0.23 7.06
C GLY A 151 29.91 -0.74 8.20
N GLN A 152 29.46 -1.92 7.88
CA GLN A 152 29.18 -2.97 8.87
C GLN A 152 30.03 -4.19 8.51
N GLY A 153 31.15 -4.39 9.21
CA GLY A 153 31.93 -5.61 9.04
C GLY A 153 30.98 -6.81 8.99
N VAL A 154 31.24 -7.73 8.05
CA VAL A 154 30.40 -8.89 7.75
C VAL A 154 29.96 -9.54 9.07
N ASN A 155 28.71 -9.38 9.45
CA ASN A 155 28.19 -9.88 10.68
C ASN A 155 28.41 -11.40 10.70
N ALA A 156 28.95 -11.95 11.78
CA ALA A 156 29.36 -13.38 11.91
C ALA A 156 28.22 -14.36 11.54
N ALA A 157 26.95 -13.89 11.57
CA ALA A 157 25.78 -14.63 11.12
C ALA A 157 25.79 -14.96 9.62
N TYR A 158 26.34 -14.08 8.77
CA TYR A 158 26.46 -14.33 7.32
C TYR A 158 27.67 -15.20 6.99
N GLY A 159 28.73 -15.13 7.80
CA GLY A 159 29.90 -16.00 7.67
C GLY A 159 29.62 -17.48 8.01
N SER A 160 28.66 -17.74 8.88
CA SER A 160 28.24 -19.11 9.19
C SER A 160 27.35 -19.72 8.10
N ALA A 161 26.48 -18.93 7.48
CA ALA A 161 25.63 -19.39 6.37
C ALA A 161 26.44 -19.72 5.10
N ALA A 162 27.53 -18.99 4.84
CA ALA A 162 28.40 -19.24 3.69
C ALA A 162 29.34 -20.48 3.86
N ARG A 163 29.45 -21.06 5.07
CA ARG A 163 30.27 -22.24 5.31
C ARG A 163 29.49 -23.57 5.32
N VAL A 164 28.16 -23.50 5.24
CA VAL A 164 27.26 -24.69 5.30
C VAL A 164 26.70 -25.03 3.89
N GLY A 165 26.93 -24.23 2.87
CA GLY A 165 26.65 -24.48 1.44
C GLY A 165 27.91 -24.80 0.66
#